data_2e36b63d76c1028b3048512357bdb423
#
_entry.id   2e36b63d76c1028b3048512357bdb423
#
_cell.length_a   1.000
_cell.length_b   1.000
_cell.length_c   1.000
_cell.angle_alpha   90.00
_cell.angle_beta   90.00
_cell.angle_gamma   90.00
#
_symmetry.space_group_name_H-M   'P 1'
#
loop_
_entity.id
_entity.type
_entity.pdbx_description
1 polymer ?
#
loop_
_entity_poly.entity_id
_entity_poly.type
_entity_poly.pdbx_seq_one_letter_code
_entity_poly.pdbx_strand_id
1 'polypeptide(L)' 'SFMETSFLQSLAAAVKSKRKKQNLTQEELAGISGVGLRFLVELESGKKSTLQIGKIQQVLKRLGLALLIDEKNKR' A
#
# COMPACT_ATOMS: atom_id res chain seq x y z
N SER A 1 -4.41 7.50 15.32
CA SER A 1 -5.81 7.36 15.71
C SER A 1 -6.34 6.00 15.24
N PHE A 2 -7.48 5.63 15.76
CA PHE A 2 -8.09 4.35 15.42
C PHE A 2 -8.40 4.24 13.93
N MET A 3 -8.99 5.27 13.37
CA MET A 3 -9.34 5.26 11.93
C MET A 3 -8.10 5.23 11.07
N GLU A 4 -7.09 5.95 11.47
CA GLU A 4 -5.84 5.98 10.75
C GLU A 4 -5.19 4.60 10.73
N THR A 5 -5.19 3.92 11.87
CA THR A 5 -4.64 2.58 11.98
C THR A 5 -5.40 1.60 11.09
N SER A 6 -6.72 1.71 11.09
CA SER A 6 -7.56 0.83 10.28
C SER A 6 -7.27 1.02 8.79
N PHE A 7 -7.13 2.27 8.35
CA PHE A 7 -6.81 2.56 6.96
C PHE A 7 -5.45 1.99 6.57
N LEU A 8 -4.45 2.20 7.42
CA LEU A 8 -3.11 1.73 7.13
C LEU A 8 -3.05 0.22 7.06
N GLN A 9 -3.77 -0.45 7.95
CA GLN A 9 -3.78 -1.90 7.96
C GLN A 9 -4.46 -2.45 6.71
N SER A 10 -5.54 -1.82 6.28
CA SER A 10 -6.24 -2.24 5.07
C SER A 10 -5.36 -2.06 3.84
N LEU A 11 -4.69 -0.92 3.77
CA LEU A 11 -3.78 -0.64 2.66
C LEU A 11 -2.65 -1.66 2.62
N ALA A 12 -2.03 -1.91 3.77
CA ALA A 12 -0.93 -2.85 3.87
C ALA A 12 -1.35 -4.26 3.46
N ALA A 13 -2.52 -4.67 3.92
CA ALA A 13 -3.03 -6.01 3.61
C ALA A 13 -3.32 -6.15 2.12
N ALA A 14 -3.89 -5.13 1.51
CA ALA A 14 -4.20 -5.17 0.07
C ALA A 14 -2.93 -5.28 -0.76
N VAL A 15 -1.92 -4.49 -0.42
CA VAL A 15 -0.65 -4.52 -1.14
C VAL A 15 0.02 -5.87 -0.98
N LYS A 16 0.11 -6.35 0.24
CA LYS A 16 0.79 -7.61 0.52
C LYS A 16 0.10 -8.79 -0.15
N SER A 17 -1.22 -8.82 -0.04
CA SER A 17 -2.00 -9.89 -0.64
C SER A 17 -1.85 -9.93 -2.15
N LYS A 18 -1.96 -8.77 -2.79
CA LYS A 18 -1.86 -8.70 -4.25
C LYS A 18 -0.44 -9.05 -4.71
N ARG A 19 0.56 -8.58 -3.97
CA ARG A 19 1.95 -8.90 -4.28
C ARG A 19 2.16 -10.41 -4.28
N LYS A 20 1.67 -11.09 -3.25
CA LYS A 20 1.84 -12.53 -3.13
C LYS A 20 1.09 -13.29 -4.22
N LYS A 21 -0.08 -12.80 -4.60
CA LYS A 21 -0.84 -13.41 -5.68
C LYS A 21 -0.08 -13.34 -7.01
N GLN A 22 0.74 -12.32 -7.17
CA GLN A 22 1.54 -12.16 -8.38
C GLN A 22 2.92 -12.79 -8.25
N ASN A 23 3.16 -13.51 -7.15
CA ASN A 23 4.41 -14.23 -6.91
C ASN A 23 5.63 -13.32 -6.92
N LEU A 24 5.47 -12.13 -6.34
CA LEU A 24 6.56 -11.17 -6.26
C LEU A 24 7.11 -11.11 -4.84
N THR A 25 8.42 -11.01 -4.73
CA THR A 25 9.05 -10.68 -3.46
C THR A 25 8.91 -9.19 -3.22
N GLN A 26 9.17 -8.76 -1.98
CA GLN A 26 9.17 -7.33 -1.69
C GLN A 26 10.23 -6.61 -2.52
N GLU A 27 11.40 -7.22 -2.68
CA GLU A 27 12.45 -6.60 -3.49
C GLU A 27 12.02 -6.43 -4.93
N GLU A 28 11.37 -7.45 -5.48
CA GLU A 28 10.91 -7.38 -6.85
C GLU A 28 9.86 -6.30 -7.03
N LEU A 29 8.90 -6.25 -6.14
CA LEU A 29 7.85 -5.24 -6.24
C LEU A 29 8.43 -3.83 -6.09
N ALA A 30 9.33 -3.65 -5.13
CA ALA A 30 9.96 -2.34 -4.94
C ALA A 30 10.68 -1.91 -6.21
N GLY A 31 11.42 -2.82 -6.82
CA GLY A 31 12.17 -2.52 -8.02
C GLY A 31 11.30 -2.12 -9.19
N ILE A 32 10.26 -2.90 -9.47
CA ILE A 32 9.41 -2.59 -10.62
C ILE A 32 8.49 -1.39 -10.36
N SER A 33 8.27 -1.06 -9.09
CA SER A 33 7.46 0.11 -8.73
C SER A 33 8.28 1.39 -8.70
N GLY A 34 9.59 1.28 -8.70
CA GLY A 34 10.45 2.44 -8.62
C GLY A 34 10.51 3.04 -7.22
N VAL A 35 10.30 2.24 -6.18
CA VAL A 35 10.41 2.70 -4.79
C VAL A 35 11.47 1.89 -4.07
N GLY A 36 11.95 2.41 -2.95
CA GLY A 36 12.94 1.68 -2.17
C GLY A 36 12.35 0.49 -1.45
N LEU A 37 13.18 -0.52 -1.19
CA LEU A 37 12.74 -1.70 -0.46
C LEU A 37 12.22 -1.32 0.93
N ARG A 38 12.94 -0.44 1.61
CA ARG A 38 12.53 -0.01 2.94
C ARG A 38 11.15 0.63 2.93
N PHE A 39 10.88 1.43 1.90
CA PHE A 39 9.57 2.04 1.75
C PHE A 39 8.50 0.97 1.67
N LEU A 40 8.72 -0.04 0.84
CA LEU A 40 7.72 -1.10 0.66
C LEU A 40 7.53 -1.91 1.93
N VAL A 41 8.61 -2.22 2.64
CA VAL A 41 8.51 -2.94 3.90
C VAL A 41 7.66 -2.16 4.89
N GLU A 42 7.90 -0.85 4.98
CA GLU A 42 7.12 -0.01 5.88
C GLU A 42 5.66 0.09 5.45
N LEU A 43 5.41 0.16 4.15
CA LEU A 43 4.04 0.20 3.64
C LEU A 43 3.29 -1.08 4.02
N GLU A 44 3.93 -2.23 3.85
CA GLU A 44 3.30 -3.51 4.15
C GLU A 44 3.19 -3.79 5.64
N SER A 45 3.87 -3.02 6.47
CA SER A 45 3.77 -3.20 7.91
C SER A 45 2.43 -2.69 8.45
N GLY A 46 1.82 -1.75 7.77
CA GLY A 46 0.56 -1.17 8.21
C GLY A 46 0.67 -0.26 9.43
N LYS A 47 1.91 0.15 9.77
CA LYS A 47 2.12 0.95 10.98
C LYS A 47 2.63 2.36 10.72
N LYS A 48 3.22 2.59 9.57
CA LYS A 48 3.85 3.87 9.28
C LYS A 48 2.83 4.81 8.65
N SER A 49 2.60 5.95 9.26
CA SER A 49 1.59 6.90 8.80
C SER A 49 2.16 8.07 8.00
N THR A 50 3.48 8.13 7.84
CA THR A 50 4.12 9.27 7.18
C THR A 50 4.68 8.94 5.80
N LEU A 51 4.16 7.89 5.16
CA LEU A 51 4.63 7.49 3.84
C LEU A 51 4.11 8.46 2.78
N GLN A 52 4.93 8.69 1.76
CA GLN A 52 4.55 9.60 0.67
C GLN A 52 3.47 8.96 -0.19
N ILE A 53 2.39 9.69 -0.39
CA ILE A 53 1.24 9.18 -1.13
C ILE A 53 1.61 8.89 -2.59
N GLY A 54 2.49 9.69 -3.19
CA GLY A 54 2.91 9.45 -4.55
C GLY A 54 3.59 8.11 -4.73
N LYS A 55 4.41 7.72 -3.77
CA LYS A 55 5.08 6.42 -3.83
C LYS A 55 4.11 5.28 -3.57
N ILE A 56 3.14 5.51 -2.69
CA ILE A 56 2.08 4.52 -2.48
C ILE A 56 1.36 4.28 -3.80
N GLN A 57 1.03 5.34 -4.52
CA GLN A 57 0.34 5.21 -5.80
C GLN A 57 1.16 4.45 -6.82
N GLN A 58 2.48 4.63 -6.83
CA GLN A 58 3.33 3.89 -7.74
C GLN A 58 3.23 2.38 -7.49
N VAL A 59 3.22 1.98 -6.22
CA VAL A 59 3.10 0.57 -5.87
C VAL A 59 1.72 0.04 -6.26
N LEU A 60 0.67 0.78 -5.93
CA LEU A 60 -0.69 0.35 -6.24
C LEU A 60 -0.89 0.18 -7.73
N LYS A 61 -0.39 1.14 -8.50
CA LYS A 61 -0.53 1.08 -9.95
C LYS A 61 0.12 -0.18 -10.52
N ARG A 62 1.28 -0.52 -9.99
CA ARG A 62 1.99 -1.72 -10.46
C ARG A 62 1.22 -3.00 -10.17
N LEU A 63 0.48 -3.00 -9.07
CA LEU A 63 -0.29 -4.17 -8.66
C LEU A 63 -1.69 -4.21 -9.28
N GLY A 64 -2.05 -3.17 -10.03
CA GLY A 64 -3.40 -3.09 -10.58
C GLY A 64 -4.43 -2.68 -9.57
N LEU A 65 -4.00 -1.98 -8.53
CA LEU A 65 -4.88 -1.49 -7.48
C LEU A 65 -5.07 0.01 -7.59
N ALA A 66 -6.16 0.50 -7.06
CA ALA A 66 -6.42 1.93 -7.00
C ALA A 66 -6.90 2.30 -5.61
N LEU A 67 -6.56 3.51 -5.21
CA LEU A 67 -7.04 4.04 -3.96
C LEU A 67 -8.23 4.94 -4.28
N LEU A 68 -9.40 4.55 -3.79
CA LEU A 68 -10.63 5.28 -4.09
C LEU A 68 -11.09 6.03 -2.85
N ILE A 69 -11.68 7.20 -3.10
CA ILE A 69 -12.21 8.03 -2.03
C ILE A 69 -13.72 8.06 -2.15
N ASP A 70 -14.40 7.78 -1.06
CA ASP A 70 -15.85 7.78 -1.03
C ASP A 70 -16.32 8.42 0.25
N GLU A 71 -17.51 8.98 0.21
CA GLU A 71 -18.06 9.61 1.40
C GLU A 71 -18.52 8.55 2.38
N LYS A 72 -18.16 8.74 3.62
CA LYS A 72 -18.46 7.74 4.63
C LYS A 72 -19.88 7.82 5.16
N ASN A 73 -20.39 9.01 5.31
CA ASN A 73 -21.71 9.19 5.93
C ASN A 73 -22.71 9.66 4.92
N LYS A 74 -23.09 8.75 4.12
CA LYS A 74 -24.11 9.05 3.16
C LYS A 74 -25.46 8.77 3.76
N ARG A 75 -26.05 9.72 4.15
CA ARG A 75 -27.33 9.47 4.79
C ARG A 75 -28.35 10.42 4.35
#